data_b2c254c0584f5f28da3efe74a02a4956
#
_entry.id   b2c254c0584f5f28da3efe74a02a4956
#
_cell.length_a   1.000
_cell.length_b   1.000
_cell.length_c   1.000
_cell.angle_alpha   90.00
_cell.angle_beta   90.00
_cell.angle_gamma   90.00
#
_symmetry.space_group_name_H-M   'P 1'
#
loop_
_entity.id
_entity.type
_entity.pdbx_description
1 polymer ?
#
loop_
_entity_poly.entity_id
_entity_poly.type
_entity_poly.pdbx_seq_one_letter_code
_entity_poly.pdbx_strand_id
1 'polypeptide(L)'
;MKNLHFVKSFFMIAAGFLLAAPLNAQVTDEELAKHPEFTSSNYLVYPEPVNIKYTKVPAGYKPFYISHYGRHGSRYHHDADEYKYLYNTLSKADSAGKLTELGKQALAYAKVLATKAAPQKGDLTQVGVHQHEGIAKRMYKNFPEVFKDVNVAGKKVTPHVKAYASTSGRCIVSMAAFMGELRALNPKIKPELISGKSYMNFISAFDWGKLDYSKVKTYTDESDKLWKNVNPQPFLKKIFNDSNYVVNNFEADKFYNRFFEIATSLQGMDKPLLDEITANAKVPADSFVNIFTTEEKIARWKAQNAWWYSLEGTSPLINSPNGLNFAKPTLQNILDEADAAIAADTTRGSAPIAATLRFGHDAALLPLAALMQLPIANAKVSDLSKLHEQWNDFRIIPMAANLQMVFYKAPKKPILVKFLYNEIEQMPGIELELPNPEHNAVKIAHGPYYYWNDVREFYRALLNNEKAIRH
;
A
#
# COMPACT_ATOMS: atom_id res chain seq x y z
N MET A 1 -16.07 -50.70 -9.51
CA MET A 1 -14.87 -50.01 -8.98
C MET A 1 -14.24 -49.23 -10.11
N LYS A 2 -14.51 -47.95 -10.19
CA LYS A 2 -13.87 -47.01 -11.13
C LYS A 2 -13.24 -45.90 -10.29
N ASN A 3 -11.91 -45.84 -10.34
CA ASN A 3 -11.09 -44.87 -9.62
C ASN A 3 -11.37 -43.44 -10.12
N LEU A 4 -11.94 -42.64 -9.26
CA LEU A 4 -12.04 -41.20 -9.44
C LEU A 4 -10.71 -40.57 -9.00
N HIS A 5 -9.87 -40.22 -9.95
CA HIS A 5 -8.70 -39.38 -9.67
C HIS A 5 -9.16 -37.98 -9.33
N PHE A 6 -9.14 -37.65 -8.06
CA PHE A 6 -9.22 -36.26 -7.59
C PHE A 6 -7.94 -35.54 -8.01
N VAL A 7 -8.03 -34.76 -9.07
CA VAL A 7 -7.02 -33.75 -9.39
C VAL A 7 -7.17 -32.66 -8.31
N LYS A 8 -6.29 -32.70 -7.32
CA LYS A 8 -6.07 -31.59 -6.40
C LYS A 8 -5.43 -30.46 -7.20
N SER A 9 -6.24 -29.53 -7.70
CA SER A 9 -5.75 -28.22 -8.13
C SER A 9 -5.27 -27.51 -6.88
N PHE A 10 -3.98 -27.63 -6.60
CA PHE A 10 -3.27 -26.76 -5.71
C PHE A 10 -3.26 -25.39 -6.37
N PHE A 11 -3.99 -24.43 -5.79
CA PHE A 11 -3.68 -23.02 -5.94
C PHE A 11 -2.26 -22.83 -5.40
N MET A 12 -1.26 -22.99 -6.25
CA MET A 12 0.03 -22.36 -6.01
C MET A 12 -0.22 -20.88 -6.23
N ILE A 13 -0.55 -20.17 -5.14
CA ILE A 13 -0.12 -18.78 -5.03
C ILE A 13 1.37 -18.90 -5.27
N ALA A 14 1.82 -18.50 -6.45
CA ALA A 14 3.21 -18.27 -6.70
C ALA A 14 3.60 -17.14 -5.74
N ALA A 15 3.98 -17.52 -4.50
CA ALA A 15 4.79 -16.70 -3.63
C ALA A 15 6.09 -16.53 -4.40
N GLY A 16 6.03 -15.62 -5.39
CA GLY A 16 7.15 -15.26 -6.20
C GLY A 16 8.26 -14.88 -5.26
N PHE A 17 9.37 -15.52 -5.41
CA PHE A 17 10.64 -15.14 -4.86
C PHE A 17 10.87 -13.65 -5.20
N LEU A 18 10.36 -12.74 -4.38
CA LEU A 18 11.05 -11.52 -4.13
C LEU A 18 12.27 -11.94 -3.30
N LEU A 19 13.26 -12.56 -3.99
CA LEU A 19 14.64 -12.48 -3.57
C LEU A 19 14.80 -11.05 -3.08
N ALA A 20 15.54 -10.85 -2.01
CA ALA A 20 16.00 -9.54 -1.58
C ALA A 20 16.85 -8.94 -2.71
N ALA A 21 16.18 -8.61 -3.83
CA ALA A 21 16.70 -7.72 -4.82
C ALA A 21 16.94 -6.41 -4.07
N PRO A 22 18.08 -5.75 -4.23
CA PRO A 22 18.30 -4.46 -3.62
C PRO A 22 17.07 -3.60 -3.91
N LEU A 23 16.61 -2.83 -2.92
CA LEU A 23 15.41 -1.98 -2.97
C LEU A 23 15.29 -1.11 -4.25
N ASN A 24 16.38 -0.93 -4.96
CA ASN A 24 16.55 -0.22 -6.23
C ASN A 24 16.75 -1.19 -7.42
N ALA A 25 16.32 -2.44 -7.35
CA ALA A 25 16.36 -3.30 -8.52
C ALA A 25 15.46 -2.70 -9.61
N GLN A 26 16.10 -2.35 -10.71
CA GLN A 26 15.46 -1.81 -11.90
C GLN A 26 14.38 -2.78 -12.39
N VAL A 27 13.16 -2.27 -12.59
CA VAL A 27 12.07 -3.08 -13.16
C VAL A 27 12.11 -2.90 -14.68
N THR A 28 12.31 -3.99 -15.39
CA THR A 28 12.31 -4.02 -16.85
C THR A 28 10.98 -4.50 -17.41
N ASP A 29 10.71 -4.23 -18.67
CA ASP A 29 9.54 -4.77 -19.36
C ASP A 29 9.55 -6.31 -19.40
N GLU A 30 10.74 -6.93 -19.43
CA GLU A 30 10.89 -8.39 -19.33
C GLU A 30 10.48 -8.93 -17.95
N GLU A 31 10.81 -8.22 -16.87
CA GLU A 31 10.37 -8.57 -15.53
C GLU A 31 8.85 -8.43 -15.39
N LEU A 32 8.27 -7.35 -15.93
CA LEU A 32 6.82 -7.15 -15.95
C LEU A 32 6.10 -8.22 -16.78
N ALA A 33 6.70 -8.68 -17.86
CA ALA A 33 6.16 -9.77 -18.67
C ALA A 33 6.16 -11.11 -17.92
N LYS A 34 7.19 -11.35 -17.08
CA LYS A 34 7.29 -12.56 -16.23
C LYS A 34 6.37 -12.48 -15.00
N HIS A 35 6.09 -11.28 -14.52
CA HIS A 35 5.29 -10.98 -13.32
C HIS A 35 4.11 -10.06 -13.66
N PRO A 36 3.14 -10.53 -14.46
CA PRO A 36 2.01 -9.70 -14.90
C PRO A 36 1.15 -9.16 -13.76
N GLU A 37 1.19 -9.80 -12.57
CA GLU A 37 0.54 -9.33 -11.35
C GLU A 37 1.02 -7.94 -10.92
N PHE A 38 2.25 -7.55 -11.23
CA PHE A 38 2.79 -6.22 -10.91
C PHE A 38 2.05 -5.09 -11.64
N THR A 39 1.47 -5.40 -12.81
CA THR A 39 0.69 -4.42 -13.58
C THR A 39 -0.66 -4.05 -12.93
N SER A 40 -1.02 -4.70 -11.82
CA SER A 40 -2.19 -4.34 -11.02
C SER A 40 -2.00 -3.07 -10.18
N SER A 41 -0.79 -2.46 -10.23
CA SER A 41 -0.53 -1.20 -9.51
C SER A 41 -0.79 -1.37 -7.99
N ASN A 42 -1.49 -0.43 -7.39
CA ASN A 42 -1.87 -0.44 -5.98
C ASN A 42 -2.89 -1.55 -5.59
N TYR A 43 -3.39 -2.36 -6.54
CA TYR A 43 -4.20 -3.55 -6.26
C TYR A 43 -3.37 -4.83 -6.08
N LEU A 44 -2.04 -4.76 -6.22
CA LEU A 44 -1.20 -5.92 -5.93
C LEU A 44 -1.46 -6.41 -4.51
N VAL A 45 -1.71 -7.71 -4.36
CA VAL A 45 -1.80 -8.37 -3.05
C VAL A 45 -0.49 -8.19 -2.31
N TYR A 46 -0.56 -7.96 -0.99
CA TYR A 46 0.63 -7.76 -0.17
C TYR A 46 1.68 -8.84 -0.41
N PRO A 47 2.87 -8.48 -0.90
CA PRO A 47 3.94 -9.44 -1.11
C PRO A 47 4.54 -9.82 0.25
N GLU A 48 4.09 -10.93 0.82
CA GLU A 48 4.60 -11.38 2.11
C GLU A 48 6.11 -11.63 2.04
N PRO A 49 6.91 -10.90 2.84
CA PRO A 49 8.34 -11.09 2.80
C PRO A 49 8.74 -12.44 3.41
N VAL A 50 9.55 -13.18 2.67
CA VAL A 50 10.04 -14.52 3.07
C VAL A 50 11.47 -14.38 3.59
N ASN A 51 11.77 -15.02 4.73
CA ASN A 51 13.13 -15.10 5.30
C ASN A 51 13.79 -13.72 5.57
N ILE A 52 13.03 -12.77 6.12
CA ILE A 52 13.59 -11.46 6.49
C ILE A 52 14.74 -11.66 7.49
N LYS A 53 15.90 -11.08 7.14
CA LYS A 53 17.03 -10.98 8.05
C LYS A 53 17.29 -9.50 8.32
N TYR A 54 17.00 -9.06 9.52
CA TYR A 54 17.33 -7.71 9.95
C TYR A 54 18.78 -7.60 10.37
N THR A 55 19.35 -6.43 10.13
CA THR A 55 20.67 -6.08 10.65
C THR A 55 20.68 -6.25 12.16
N LYS A 56 21.78 -6.83 12.66
CA LYS A 56 21.96 -7.14 14.10
C LYS A 56 21.82 -5.88 14.97
N VAL A 57 21.04 -6.00 16.03
CA VAL A 57 20.85 -4.92 16.99
C VAL A 57 22.16 -4.58 17.68
N PRO A 58 22.53 -3.29 17.81
CA PRO A 58 23.75 -2.87 18.52
C PRO A 58 23.78 -3.39 19.97
N ALA A 59 24.96 -3.71 20.46
CA ALA A 59 25.15 -4.32 21.76
C ALA A 59 24.51 -3.52 22.91
N GLY A 60 23.70 -4.17 23.72
CA GLY A 60 23.01 -3.61 24.87
C GLY A 60 21.66 -2.96 24.56
N TYR A 61 21.31 -2.77 23.29
CA TYR A 61 20.02 -2.23 22.89
C TYR A 61 18.93 -3.32 22.81
N LYS A 62 17.69 -2.93 23.13
CA LYS A 62 16.48 -3.76 23.00
C LYS A 62 15.34 -2.93 22.40
N PRO A 63 14.52 -3.49 21.51
CA PRO A 63 13.34 -2.80 21.03
C PRO A 63 12.34 -2.62 22.18
N PHE A 64 11.65 -1.46 22.22
CA PHE A 64 10.68 -1.16 23.28
C PHE A 64 9.41 -0.47 22.80
N TYR A 65 9.41 0.12 21.61
CA TYR A 65 8.26 0.82 21.03
C TYR A 65 8.25 0.67 19.51
N ILE A 66 7.04 0.58 18.93
CA ILE A 66 6.83 0.57 17.47
C ILE A 66 5.79 1.63 17.09
N SER A 67 6.15 2.54 16.19
CA SER A 67 5.22 3.41 15.48
C SER A 67 4.93 2.80 14.11
N HIS A 68 3.66 2.61 13.79
CA HIS A 68 3.23 1.96 12.54
C HIS A 68 2.21 2.83 11.82
N TYR A 69 2.28 2.84 10.49
CA TYR A 69 1.21 3.28 9.60
C TYR A 69 1.01 2.23 8.51
N GLY A 70 -0.20 1.69 8.39
CA GLY A 70 -0.56 0.69 7.39
C GLY A 70 -1.74 1.14 6.51
N ARG A 71 -1.67 0.80 5.23
CA ARG A 71 -2.79 0.82 4.32
C ARG A 71 -3.75 -0.33 4.67
N HIS A 72 -5.06 -0.18 4.44
CA HIS A 72 -6.01 -1.30 4.53
C HIS A 72 -5.61 -2.47 3.61
N GLY A 73 -6.06 -3.67 3.91
CA GLY A 73 -5.82 -4.87 3.12
C GLY A 73 -6.64 -4.93 1.82
N SER A 74 -6.55 -6.06 1.12
CA SER A 74 -7.32 -6.33 -0.10
C SER A 74 -8.82 -6.13 0.14
N ARG A 75 -9.49 -5.56 -0.85
CA ARG A 75 -10.88 -5.08 -0.75
C ARG A 75 -11.63 -5.19 -2.07
N TYR A 76 -12.94 -5.19 -1.99
CA TYR A 76 -13.80 -4.96 -3.15
C TYR A 76 -13.56 -3.55 -3.72
N HIS A 77 -13.89 -3.35 -4.99
CA HIS A 77 -13.76 -2.03 -5.61
C HIS A 77 -14.54 -0.98 -4.79
N HIS A 78 -13.99 0.23 -4.71
CA HIS A 78 -14.56 1.29 -3.87
C HIS A 78 -15.88 1.85 -4.40
N ASP A 79 -16.19 1.65 -5.68
CA ASP A 79 -17.41 2.10 -6.34
C ASP A 79 -18.18 0.92 -6.94
N ALA A 80 -19.42 0.76 -6.50
CA ALA A 80 -20.34 -0.27 -7.01
C ALA A 80 -20.75 -0.04 -8.48
N ASP A 81 -20.78 1.21 -8.90
CA ASP A 81 -21.26 1.56 -10.23
C ASP A 81 -20.26 1.14 -11.33
N GLU A 82 -18.99 0.96 -10.98
CA GLU A 82 -17.99 0.43 -11.91
C GLU A 82 -18.27 -1.04 -12.26
N TYR A 83 -18.68 -1.87 -11.29
CA TYR A 83 -19.10 -3.23 -11.57
C TYR A 83 -20.36 -3.27 -12.43
N LYS A 84 -21.34 -2.41 -12.12
CA LYS A 84 -22.60 -2.33 -12.86
C LYS A 84 -22.39 -1.78 -14.27
N TYR A 85 -21.46 -0.83 -14.43
CA TYR A 85 -21.12 -0.25 -15.73
C TYR A 85 -20.62 -1.33 -16.70
N LEU A 86 -19.72 -2.20 -16.28
CA LEU A 86 -19.25 -3.32 -17.11
C LEU A 86 -20.41 -4.25 -17.52
N TYR A 87 -21.22 -4.64 -16.54
CA TYR A 87 -22.36 -5.52 -16.81
C TYR A 87 -23.36 -4.89 -17.77
N ASN A 88 -23.75 -3.64 -17.54
CA ASN A 88 -24.73 -2.93 -18.38
C ASN A 88 -24.23 -2.74 -19.81
N THR A 89 -22.95 -2.40 -19.99
CA THR A 89 -22.34 -2.24 -21.32
C THR A 89 -22.34 -3.55 -22.08
N LEU A 90 -21.89 -4.63 -21.45
CA LEU A 90 -21.85 -5.96 -22.07
C LEU A 90 -23.26 -6.52 -22.33
N SER A 91 -24.21 -6.31 -21.42
CA SER A 91 -25.61 -6.75 -21.60
C SER A 91 -26.29 -6.07 -22.78
N LYS A 92 -26.06 -4.76 -22.97
CA LYS A 92 -26.57 -4.04 -24.15
C LYS A 92 -25.96 -4.57 -25.45
N ALA A 93 -24.64 -4.85 -25.44
CA ALA A 93 -23.97 -5.39 -26.61
C ALA A 93 -24.43 -6.80 -26.94
N ASP A 94 -24.70 -7.65 -25.94
CA ASP A 94 -25.26 -8.99 -26.14
C ASP A 94 -26.64 -8.93 -26.77
N SER A 95 -27.55 -8.09 -26.25
CA SER A 95 -28.89 -7.86 -26.81
C SER A 95 -28.85 -7.38 -28.26
N ALA A 96 -27.79 -6.70 -28.68
CA ALA A 96 -27.56 -6.25 -30.03
C ALA A 96 -26.83 -7.30 -30.91
N GLY A 97 -26.45 -8.46 -30.37
CA GLY A 97 -25.67 -9.48 -31.07
C GLY A 97 -24.23 -9.05 -31.38
N LYS A 98 -23.64 -8.16 -30.56
CA LYS A 98 -22.36 -7.55 -30.81
C LYS A 98 -21.19 -8.11 -29.95
N LEU A 99 -21.45 -9.20 -29.22
CA LEU A 99 -20.41 -9.89 -28.46
C LEU A 99 -19.81 -11.07 -29.22
N THR A 100 -18.51 -11.28 -29.04
CA THR A 100 -17.82 -12.53 -29.38
C THR A 100 -18.16 -13.61 -28.32
N GLU A 101 -17.73 -14.85 -28.52
CA GLU A 101 -17.86 -15.88 -27.46
C GLU A 101 -17.11 -15.50 -26.19
N LEU A 102 -15.91 -14.89 -26.30
CA LEU A 102 -15.19 -14.36 -25.17
C LEU A 102 -15.93 -13.18 -24.52
N GLY A 103 -16.60 -12.34 -25.32
CA GLY A 103 -17.46 -11.27 -24.85
C GLY A 103 -18.64 -11.79 -24.03
N LYS A 104 -19.24 -12.93 -24.40
CA LYS A 104 -20.30 -13.58 -23.62
C LYS A 104 -19.78 -14.13 -22.28
N GLN A 105 -18.56 -14.69 -22.28
CA GLN A 105 -17.89 -15.09 -21.02
C GLN A 105 -17.63 -13.86 -20.13
N ALA A 106 -17.18 -12.75 -20.72
CA ALA A 106 -16.99 -11.47 -20.01
C ALA A 106 -18.32 -10.90 -19.48
N LEU A 107 -19.44 -11.09 -20.18
CA LEU A 107 -20.76 -10.72 -19.67
C LEU A 107 -21.15 -11.55 -18.44
N ALA A 108 -20.93 -12.87 -18.48
CA ALA A 108 -21.20 -13.74 -17.33
C ALA A 108 -20.36 -13.35 -16.12
N TYR A 109 -19.08 -13.06 -16.32
CA TYR A 109 -18.18 -12.51 -15.32
C TYR A 109 -18.70 -11.20 -14.73
N ALA A 110 -19.03 -10.21 -15.58
CA ALA A 110 -19.51 -8.91 -15.15
C ALA A 110 -20.86 -9.01 -14.41
N LYS A 111 -21.73 -9.97 -14.78
CA LYS A 111 -23.00 -10.24 -14.08
C LYS A 111 -22.76 -10.68 -12.64
N VAL A 112 -21.84 -11.59 -12.39
CA VAL A 112 -21.49 -12.03 -11.03
C VAL A 112 -20.95 -10.85 -10.23
N LEU A 113 -20.06 -10.04 -10.80
CA LEU A 113 -19.52 -8.86 -10.13
C LEU A 113 -20.61 -7.84 -9.78
N ALA A 114 -21.51 -7.53 -10.72
CA ALA A 114 -22.59 -6.59 -10.49
C ALA A 114 -23.60 -7.06 -9.44
N THR A 115 -23.78 -8.37 -9.28
CA THR A 115 -24.78 -8.94 -8.34
C THR A 115 -24.18 -9.32 -6.99
N LYS A 116 -22.91 -9.73 -6.93
CA LYS A 116 -22.25 -10.25 -5.70
C LYS A 116 -21.18 -9.33 -5.14
N ALA A 117 -20.38 -8.69 -6.01
CA ALA A 117 -19.31 -7.81 -5.56
C ALA A 117 -19.79 -6.36 -5.33
N ALA A 118 -20.67 -5.83 -6.17
CA ALA A 118 -21.15 -4.46 -6.05
C ALA A 118 -21.83 -4.14 -4.69
N PRO A 119 -22.64 -5.04 -4.07
CA PRO A 119 -23.17 -4.80 -2.73
C PRO A 119 -22.09 -4.67 -1.64
N GLN A 120 -20.91 -5.24 -1.87
CA GLN A 120 -19.78 -5.26 -0.93
C GLN A 120 -18.73 -4.17 -1.26
N LYS A 121 -19.14 -3.12 -1.99
CA LYS A 121 -18.22 -2.05 -2.41
C LYS A 121 -17.40 -1.52 -1.25
N GLY A 122 -16.08 -1.51 -1.42
CA GLY A 122 -15.14 -0.95 -0.46
C GLY A 122 -14.91 -1.79 0.80
N ASP A 123 -15.61 -2.90 0.97
CA ASP A 123 -15.41 -3.80 2.11
C ASP A 123 -14.11 -4.59 1.98
N LEU A 124 -13.48 -4.87 3.11
CA LEU A 124 -12.29 -5.69 3.19
C LEU A 124 -12.63 -7.14 2.84
N THR A 125 -11.78 -7.80 2.05
CA THR A 125 -11.89 -9.25 1.77
C THR A 125 -11.24 -10.07 2.89
N GLN A 126 -11.50 -11.40 2.93
CA GLN A 126 -10.77 -12.29 3.84
C GLN A 126 -9.27 -12.34 3.50
N VAL A 127 -8.91 -12.18 2.22
CA VAL A 127 -7.51 -12.00 1.82
C VAL A 127 -6.91 -10.78 2.54
N GLY A 128 -7.64 -9.66 2.59
CA GLY A 128 -7.22 -8.47 3.30
C GLY A 128 -7.11 -8.64 4.82
N VAL A 129 -8.01 -9.44 5.43
CA VAL A 129 -7.93 -9.83 6.84
C VAL A 129 -6.63 -10.59 7.10
N HIS A 130 -6.35 -11.64 6.32
CA HIS A 130 -5.15 -12.47 6.49
C HIS A 130 -3.84 -11.72 6.26
N GLN A 131 -3.83 -10.70 5.38
CA GLN A 131 -2.67 -9.82 5.21
C GLN A 131 -2.32 -9.13 6.53
N HIS A 132 -3.29 -8.54 7.22
CA HIS A 132 -3.06 -7.86 8.50
C HIS A 132 -2.73 -8.81 9.65
N GLU A 133 -3.35 -9.98 9.72
CA GLU A 133 -2.97 -11.04 10.65
C GLU A 133 -1.51 -11.46 10.43
N GLY A 134 -1.10 -11.68 9.17
CA GLY A 134 0.27 -12.04 8.81
C GLY A 134 1.30 -10.98 9.23
N ILE A 135 1.02 -9.70 8.98
CA ILE A 135 1.90 -8.58 9.40
C ILE A 135 2.00 -8.52 10.92
N ALA A 136 0.89 -8.63 11.64
CA ALA A 136 0.86 -8.63 13.11
C ALA A 136 1.69 -9.77 13.70
N LYS A 137 1.54 -10.96 13.14
CA LYS A 137 2.29 -12.16 13.54
C LYS A 137 3.80 -11.99 13.33
N ARG A 138 4.21 -11.46 12.18
CA ARG A 138 5.62 -11.21 11.89
C ARG A 138 6.18 -10.08 12.75
N MET A 139 5.43 -9.00 13.01
CA MET A 139 5.81 -7.94 13.94
C MET A 139 6.06 -8.50 15.35
N TYR A 140 5.14 -9.28 15.88
CA TYR A 140 5.31 -9.92 17.19
C TYR A 140 6.51 -10.87 17.23
N LYS A 141 6.69 -11.69 16.21
CA LYS A 141 7.80 -12.66 16.11
C LYS A 141 9.17 -11.95 16.05
N ASN A 142 9.25 -10.83 15.30
CA ASN A 142 10.51 -10.13 15.07
C ASN A 142 10.88 -9.17 16.21
N PHE A 143 9.89 -8.67 16.96
CA PHE A 143 10.08 -7.70 18.05
C PHE A 143 9.35 -8.11 19.34
N PRO A 144 9.50 -9.34 19.84
CA PRO A 144 8.72 -9.85 20.97
C PRO A 144 8.96 -9.05 22.26
N GLU A 145 10.13 -8.41 22.41
CA GLU A 145 10.48 -7.61 23.58
C GLU A 145 9.55 -6.41 23.77
N VAL A 146 9.04 -5.84 22.67
CA VAL A 146 8.12 -4.69 22.68
C VAL A 146 6.83 -5.00 23.44
N PHE A 147 6.38 -6.26 23.35
CA PHE A 147 5.08 -6.70 23.89
C PHE A 147 5.19 -7.50 25.21
N LYS A 148 6.39 -7.64 25.77
CA LYS A 148 6.62 -8.33 27.06
C LYS A 148 6.26 -7.44 28.25
N ASP A 149 5.90 -8.10 29.35
CA ASP A 149 5.73 -7.44 30.64
C ASP A 149 7.01 -6.68 31.03
N VAL A 150 6.86 -5.45 31.47
CA VAL A 150 7.93 -4.60 32.00
C VAL A 150 7.74 -4.36 33.49
N ASN A 151 8.80 -4.07 34.20
CA ASN A 151 8.73 -3.73 35.63
C ASN A 151 8.50 -2.21 35.76
N VAL A 152 7.37 -1.84 36.37
CA VAL A 152 7.01 -0.46 36.66
C VAL A 152 6.80 -0.35 38.17
N ALA A 153 7.67 0.36 38.87
CA ALA A 153 7.60 0.53 40.31
C ALA A 153 7.45 -0.81 41.09
N GLY A 154 8.21 -1.83 40.72
CA GLY A 154 8.20 -3.16 41.31
C GLY A 154 7.05 -4.09 40.87
N LYS A 155 6.14 -3.63 40.02
CA LYS A 155 5.03 -4.43 39.49
C LYS A 155 5.27 -4.78 38.03
N LYS A 156 4.95 -6.04 37.65
CA LYS A 156 4.92 -6.45 36.23
C LYS A 156 3.69 -5.89 35.56
N VAL A 157 3.90 -5.07 34.52
CA VAL A 157 2.84 -4.43 33.74
C VAL A 157 3.04 -4.79 32.27
N THR A 158 1.97 -5.22 31.62
CA THR A 158 1.96 -5.40 30.16
C THR A 158 1.79 -4.03 29.49
N PRO A 159 2.68 -3.64 28.58
CA PRO A 159 2.52 -2.41 27.83
C PRO A 159 1.21 -2.42 27.02
N HIS A 160 0.59 -1.27 26.85
CA HIS A 160 -0.63 -1.16 26.06
C HIS A 160 -0.33 -0.76 24.60
N VAL A 161 -1.29 -1.01 23.72
CA VAL A 161 -1.20 -0.69 22.28
C VAL A 161 -2.31 0.28 21.93
N LYS A 162 -1.95 1.45 21.40
CA LYS A 162 -2.91 2.37 20.78
C LYS A 162 -3.05 2.02 19.31
N ALA A 163 -4.27 1.87 18.82
CA ALA A 163 -4.56 1.58 17.43
C ALA A 163 -5.63 2.53 16.87
N TYR A 164 -5.24 3.31 15.88
CA TYR A 164 -6.10 4.27 15.21
C TYR A 164 -6.51 3.74 13.84
N ALA A 165 -7.77 3.91 13.45
CA ALA A 165 -8.25 3.61 12.11
C ALA A 165 -8.97 4.81 11.50
N SER A 166 -8.83 4.96 10.18
CA SER A 166 -9.74 5.77 9.38
C SER A 166 -11.19 5.34 9.62
N THR A 167 -12.14 6.25 9.46
CA THR A 167 -13.57 5.95 9.61
C THR A 167 -14.13 5.03 8.54
N SER A 168 -13.34 4.63 7.53
CA SER A 168 -13.71 3.64 6.54
C SER A 168 -13.77 2.24 7.15
N GLY A 169 -14.86 1.49 6.88
CA GLY A 169 -15.06 0.13 7.41
C GLY A 169 -13.86 -0.80 7.17
N ARG A 170 -13.29 -0.78 5.95
CA ARG A 170 -12.09 -1.59 5.63
C ARG A 170 -10.88 -1.30 6.51
N CYS A 171 -10.67 -0.04 6.92
CA CYS A 171 -9.56 0.32 7.81
C CYS A 171 -9.83 -0.15 9.25
N ILE A 172 -11.08 -0.04 9.71
CA ILE A 172 -11.51 -0.53 11.03
C ILE A 172 -11.37 -2.06 11.10
N VAL A 173 -11.79 -2.79 10.07
CA VAL A 173 -11.65 -4.25 10.01
C VAL A 173 -10.18 -4.66 9.89
N SER A 174 -9.35 -3.93 9.12
CA SER A 174 -7.90 -4.14 9.08
C SER A 174 -7.24 -3.99 10.46
N MET A 175 -7.61 -2.94 11.20
CA MET A 175 -7.18 -2.74 12.58
C MET A 175 -7.63 -3.88 13.50
N ALA A 176 -8.87 -4.32 13.37
CA ALA A 176 -9.42 -5.40 14.18
C ALA A 176 -8.72 -6.74 13.91
N ALA A 177 -8.43 -7.08 12.65
CA ALA A 177 -7.68 -8.27 12.26
C ALA A 177 -6.27 -8.25 12.84
N PHE A 178 -5.54 -7.16 12.67
CA PHE A 178 -4.20 -6.98 13.21
C PHE A 178 -4.17 -7.14 14.73
N MET A 179 -5.07 -6.44 15.44
CA MET A 179 -5.14 -6.49 16.91
C MET A 179 -5.65 -7.83 17.42
N GLY A 180 -6.54 -8.49 16.68
CA GLY A 180 -7.01 -9.84 16.96
C GLY A 180 -5.85 -10.83 17.00
N GLU A 181 -4.97 -10.82 15.98
CA GLU A 181 -3.78 -11.67 15.93
C GLU A 181 -2.76 -11.33 17.02
N LEU A 182 -2.47 -10.06 17.27
CA LEU A 182 -1.59 -9.67 18.39
C LEU A 182 -2.09 -10.19 19.73
N ARG A 183 -3.41 -10.15 19.98
CA ARG A 183 -4.01 -10.68 21.21
C ARG A 183 -4.06 -12.20 21.25
N ALA A 184 -4.20 -12.87 20.12
CA ALA A 184 -4.09 -14.33 20.05
C ALA A 184 -2.68 -14.78 20.44
N LEU A 185 -1.64 -14.03 20.02
CA LEU A 185 -0.24 -14.30 20.37
C LEU A 185 0.10 -13.90 21.82
N ASN A 186 -0.49 -12.82 22.34
CA ASN A 186 -0.33 -12.38 23.72
C ASN A 186 -1.64 -11.81 24.29
N PRO A 187 -2.47 -12.64 24.97
CA PRO A 187 -3.77 -12.21 25.52
C PRO A 187 -3.71 -11.10 26.56
N LYS A 188 -2.53 -10.81 27.11
CA LYS A 188 -2.34 -9.74 28.09
C LYS A 188 -2.33 -8.34 27.45
N ILE A 189 -2.10 -8.24 26.14
CA ILE A 189 -2.10 -6.95 25.43
C ILE A 189 -3.47 -6.31 25.59
N LYS A 190 -3.46 -5.06 26.09
CA LYS A 190 -4.66 -4.23 26.24
C LYS A 190 -4.68 -3.22 25.08
N PRO A 191 -5.58 -3.40 24.09
CA PRO A 191 -5.70 -2.45 23.00
C PRO A 191 -6.55 -1.26 23.38
N GLU A 192 -6.14 -0.07 22.95
CA GLU A 192 -6.98 1.12 22.87
C GLU A 192 -7.33 1.31 21.38
N LEU A 193 -8.56 0.93 20.99
CA LEU A 193 -9.04 0.99 19.62
C LEU A 193 -9.76 2.30 19.37
N ILE A 194 -9.26 3.10 18.44
CA ILE A 194 -9.72 4.46 18.21
C ILE A 194 -10.07 4.65 16.74
N SER A 195 -11.27 5.14 16.46
CA SER A 195 -11.69 5.62 15.15
C SER A 195 -12.67 6.79 15.33
N GLY A 196 -12.57 7.79 14.46
CA GLY A 196 -13.47 8.93 14.52
C GLY A 196 -12.99 10.11 13.66
N LYS A 197 -13.93 11.03 13.36
CA LYS A 197 -13.66 12.18 12.49
C LYS A 197 -12.54 13.09 13.02
N SER A 198 -12.40 13.22 14.34
CA SER A 198 -11.36 14.04 14.98
C SER A 198 -9.94 13.57 14.75
N TYR A 199 -9.76 12.31 14.35
CA TYR A 199 -8.44 11.73 14.10
C TYR A 199 -8.08 11.67 12.60
N MET A 200 -9.03 12.02 11.72
CA MET A 200 -8.83 11.90 10.27
C MET A 200 -7.74 12.84 9.74
N ASN A 201 -7.47 13.95 10.43
CA ASN A 201 -6.42 14.90 10.06
C ASN A 201 -5.01 14.28 10.02
N PHE A 202 -4.76 13.19 10.76
CA PHE A 202 -3.47 12.48 10.73
C PHE A 202 -3.57 11.01 10.32
N ILE A 203 -4.78 10.45 10.18
CA ILE A 203 -4.98 9.08 9.68
C ILE A 203 -5.27 9.06 8.18
N SER A 204 -5.96 10.08 7.66
CA SER A 204 -6.29 10.19 6.23
C SER A 204 -6.41 11.66 5.87
N ALA A 205 -5.30 12.36 5.96
CA ALA A 205 -5.24 13.80 5.75
C ALA A 205 -5.44 14.20 4.27
N PHE A 206 -5.24 13.27 3.33
CA PHE A 206 -5.40 13.54 1.91
C PHE A 206 -6.87 13.86 1.58
N ASP A 207 -7.08 15.05 1.03
CA ASP A 207 -8.41 15.56 0.70
C ASP A 207 -8.40 16.03 -0.77
N TRP A 208 -8.99 15.22 -1.64
CA TRP A 208 -9.12 15.51 -3.06
C TRP A 208 -9.84 16.86 -3.33
N GLY A 209 -10.76 17.25 -2.46
CA GLY A 209 -11.48 18.52 -2.56
C GLY A 209 -10.62 19.76 -2.25
N LYS A 210 -9.48 19.57 -1.60
CA LYS A 210 -8.51 20.64 -1.29
C LYS A 210 -7.31 20.66 -2.22
N LEU A 211 -7.23 19.73 -3.18
CA LEU A 211 -6.22 19.81 -4.23
C LEU A 211 -6.46 21.03 -5.10
N ASP A 212 -5.41 21.80 -5.35
CA ASP A 212 -5.40 22.84 -6.37
C ASP A 212 -5.31 22.17 -7.75
N TYR A 213 -6.46 21.88 -8.34
CA TYR A 213 -6.54 21.18 -9.63
C TYR A 213 -5.84 21.93 -10.78
N SER A 214 -5.65 23.24 -10.68
CA SER A 214 -4.87 24.00 -11.67
C SER A 214 -3.40 23.55 -11.66
N LYS A 215 -2.86 23.30 -10.48
CA LYS A 215 -1.52 22.75 -10.29
C LYS A 215 -1.47 21.24 -10.59
N VAL A 216 -2.49 20.49 -10.19
CA VAL A 216 -2.60 19.05 -10.48
C VAL A 216 -2.60 18.82 -11.98
N LYS A 217 -3.34 19.60 -12.76
CA LYS A 217 -3.33 19.48 -14.22
C LYS A 217 -1.94 19.65 -14.82
N THR A 218 -1.19 20.66 -14.37
CA THR A 218 0.20 20.83 -14.80
C THR A 218 1.08 19.64 -14.43
N TYR A 219 0.80 18.99 -13.29
CA TYR A 219 1.56 17.84 -12.79
C TYR A 219 1.24 16.56 -13.55
N THR A 220 -0.02 16.37 -13.95
CA THR A 220 -0.45 15.17 -14.66
C THR A 220 -0.20 15.27 -16.16
N ASP A 221 0.01 16.44 -16.73
CA ASP A 221 0.18 16.63 -18.18
C ASP A 221 1.29 15.74 -18.77
N GLU A 222 2.39 15.52 -18.07
CA GLU A 222 3.46 14.63 -18.51
C GLU A 222 3.06 13.15 -18.36
N SER A 223 2.34 12.79 -17.31
CA SER A 223 1.80 11.42 -17.15
C SER A 223 0.71 11.13 -18.17
N ASP A 224 -0.10 12.11 -18.53
CA ASP A 224 -1.17 11.98 -19.52
C ASP A 224 -0.63 11.67 -20.92
N LYS A 225 0.62 12.05 -21.20
CA LYS A 225 1.29 11.66 -22.47
C LYS A 225 1.48 10.14 -22.55
N LEU A 226 1.69 9.46 -21.43
CA LEU A 226 1.82 8.00 -21.40
C LEU A 226 0.48 7.31 -21.65
N TRP A 227 -0.65 7.90 -21.23
CA TRP A 227 -1.97 7.37 -21.54
C TRP A 227 -2.27 7.31 -23.02
N LYS A 228 -1.65 8.17 -23.85
CA LYS A 228 -1.78 8.15 -25.31
C LYS A 228 -1.14 6.89 -25.95
N ASN A 229 -0.24 6.22 -25.22
CA ASN A 229 0.37 4.97 -25.66
C ASN A 229 -0.48 3.73 -25.32
N VAL A 230 -1.54 3.91 -24.52
CA VAL A 230 -2.47 2.84 -24.16
C VAL A 230 -3.44 2.62 -25.32
N ASN A 231 -3.38 1.46 -25.94
CA ASN A 231 -4.24 1.12 -27.08
C ASN A 231 -5.26 0.07 -26.67
N PRO A 232 -6.56 0.42 -26.52
CA PRO A 232 -7.60 -0.52 -26.10
C PRO A 232 -8.06 -1.46 -27.22
N GLN A 233 -7.67 -1.22 -28.49
CA GLN A 233 -8.23 -1.89 -29.64
C GLN A 233 -8.00 -3.42 -29.68
N PRO A 234 -6.81 -3.97 -29.30
CA PRO A 234 -6.63 -5.42 -29.31
C PRO A 234 -7.58 -6.12 -28.32
N PHE A 235 -7.76 -5.57 -27.12
CA PHE A 235 -8.71 -6.04 -26.11
C PHE A 235 -10.16 -5.95 -26.62
N LEU A 236 -10.58 -4.77 -27.12
CA LEU A 236 -11.96 -4.53 -27.58
C LEU A 236 -12.38 -5.48 -28.70
N LYS A 237 -11.48 -5.77 -29.67
CA LYS A 237 -11.73 -6.72 -30.75
C LYS A 237 -11.87 -8.17 -30.28
N LYS A 238 -11.35 -8.53 -29.13
CA LYS A 238 -11.56 -9.85 -28.53
C LYS A 238 -12.94 -9.95 -27.88
N ILE A 239 -13.50 -8.85 -27.37
CA ILE A 239 -14.78 -8.80 -26.67
C ILE A 239 -15.96 -8.53 -27.62
N PHE A 240 -15.77 -7.60 -28.58
CA PHE A 240 -16.83 -7.13 -29.49
C PHE A 240 -16.53 -7.54 -30.93
N ASN A 241 -17.57 -7.97 -31.66
CA ASN A 241 -17.47 -8.36 -33.08
C ASN A 241 -17.74 -7.20 -34.06
N ASP A 242 -18.02 -6.00 -33.55
CA ASP A 242 -18.34 -4.81 -34.35
C ASP A 242 -17.71 -3.55 -33.76
N SER A 243 -16.65 -3.03 -34.41
CA SER A 243 -15.94 -1.83 -33.98
C SER A 243 -16.80 -0.55 -34.08
N ASN A 244 -17.72 -0.48 -35.06
CA ASN A 244 -18.60 0.68 -35.18
C ASN A 244 -19.61 0.72 -34.03
N TYR A 245 -20.08 -0.44 -33.56
CA TYR A 245 -20.92 -0.52 -32.37
C TYR A 245 -20.20 0.06 -31.16
N VAL A 246 -18.93 -0.29 -30.92
CA VAL A 246 -18.11 0.21 -29.82
C VAL A 246 -18.04 1.73 -29.85
N VAL A 247 -17.64 2.31 -31.00
CA VAL A 247 -17.44 3.78 -31.14
C VAL A 247 -18.76 4.55 -30.89
N ASN A 248 -19.90 3.99 -31.30
CA ASN A 248 -21.19 4.71 -31.25
C ASN A 248 -21.97 4.52 -29.96
N ASN A 249 -21.61 3.58 -29.07
CA ASN A 249 -22.47 3.22 -27.94
C ASN A 249 -21.84 3.45 -26.56
N PHE A 250 -20.52 3.54 -26.44
CA PHE A 250 -19.86 3.80 -25.16
C PHE A 250 -18.41 4.30 -25.33
N GLU A 251 -17.84 4.85 -24.25
CA GLU A 251 -16.46 5.30 -24.17
C GLU A 251 -15.51 4.09 -24.10
N ALA A 252 -14.83 3.79 -25.19
CA ALA A 252 -13.94 2.62 -25.35
C ALA A 252 -12.83 2.60 -24.30
N ASP A 253 -12.16 3.72 -24.07
CA ASP A 253 -11.06 3.84 -23.09
C ASP A 253 -11.56 3.65 -21.67
N LYS A 254 -12.73 4.18 -21.33
CA LYS A 254 -13.35 3.99 -20.01
C LYS A 254 -13.66 2.51 -19.79
N PHE A 255 -14.29 1.85 -20.75
CA PHE A 255 -14.61 0.42 -20.65
C PHE A 255 -13.34 -0.42 -20.48
N TYR A 256 -12.31 -0.19 -21.30
CA TYR A 256 -11.03 -0.86 -21.22
C TYR A 256 -10.38 -0.68 -19.84
N ASN A 257 -10.27 0.56 -19.37
CA ASN A 257 -9.61 0.87 -18.10
C ASN A 257 -10.35 0.25 -16.91
N ARG A 258 -11.69 0.30 -16.89
CA ARG A 258 -12.47 -0.29 -15.80
C ARG A 258 -12.43 -1.81 -15.81
N PHE A 259 -12.48 -2.42 -16.99
CA PHE A 259 -12.33 -3.88 -17.09
C PHE A 259 -10.96 -4.33 -16.61
N PHE A 260 -9.89 -3.64 -17.00
CA PHE A 260 -8.54 -3.93 -16.57
C PHE A 260 -8.38 -3.85 -15.06
N GLU A 261 -8.79 -2.74 -14.45
CA GLU A 261 -8.67 -2.49 -13.02
C GLU A 261 -9.40 -3.56 -12.20
N ILE A 262 -10.63 -3.89 -12.61
CA ILE A 262 -11.41 -4.91 -11.93
C ILE A 262 -10.79 -6.31 -12.13
N ALA A 263 -10.39 -6.66 -13.35
CA ALA A 263 -9.78 -7.96 -13.62
C ALA A 263 -8.46 -8.17 -12.85
N THR A 264 -7.63 -7.14 -12.74
CA THR A 264 -6.37 -7.22 -11.99
C THR A 264 -6.59 -7.24 -10.47
N SER A 265 -7.68 -6.67 -9.97
CA SER A 265 -8.03 -6.69 -8.54
C SER A 265 -8.51 -8.06 -8.05
N LEU A 266 -8.87 -8.99 -8.95
CA LEU A 266 -9.37 -10.32 -8.56
C LEU A 266 -8.39 -11.13 -7.71
N GLN A 267 -7.09 -10.90 -7.83
CA GLN A 267 -6.09 -11.55 -6.98
C GLN A 267 -6.31 -11.33 -5.48
N GLY A 268 -6.99 -10.24 -5.11
CA GLY A 268 -7.33 -9.90 -3.73
C GLY A 268 -8.74 -10.32 -3.31
N MET A 269 -9.47 -11.06 -4.14
CA MET A 269 -10.85 -11.47 -3.85
C MET A 269 -10.93 -12.82 -3.15
N ASP A 270 -12.06 -13.02 -2.47
CA ASP A 270 -12.33 -14.24 -1.74
C ASP A 270 -12.67 -15.40 -2.68
N LYS A 271 -12.23 -16.59 -2.31
CA LYS A 271 -12.42 -17.81 -3.11
C LYS A 271 -13.89 -18.07 -3.51
N PRO A 272 -14.91 -17.89 -2.65
CA PRO A 272 -16.31 -18.09 -3.06
C PRO A 272 -16.75 -17.23 -4.24
N LEU A 273 -16.30 -15.96 -4.31
CA LEU A 273 -16.59 -15.09 -5.45
C LEU A 273 -15.88 -15.59 -6.71
N LEU A 274 -14.61 -15.99 -6.61
CA LEU A 274 -13.84 -16.50 -7.74
C LEU A 274 -14.43 -17.82 -8.28
N ASP A 275 -14.89 -18.71 -7.40
CA ASP A 275 -15.55 -19.95 -7.77
C ASP A 275 -16.90 -19.67 -8.50
N GLU A 276 -17.68 -18.69 -8.04
CA GLU A 276 -18.92 -18.30 -8.67
C GLU A 276 -18.71 -17.66 -10.05
N ILE A 277 -17.67 -16.82 -10.19
CA ILE A 277 -17.25 -16.29 -11.50
C ILE A 277 -16.88 -17.45 -12.45
N THR A 278 -16.04 -18.36 -12.00
CA THR A 278 -15.60 -19.52 -12.80
C THR A 278 -16.76 -20.38 -13.24
N ALA A 279 -17.70 -20.64 -12.34
CA ALA A 279 -18.89 -21.45 -12.64
C ALA A 279 -19.81 -20.80 -13.70
N ASN A 280 -19.98 -19.48 -13.64
CA ASN A 280 -20.86 -18.74 -14.57
C ASN A 280 -20.19 -18.47 -15.92
N ALA A 281 -18.94 -18.04 -15.91
CA ALA A 281 -18.20 -17.71 -17.13
C ALA A 281 -17.63 -18.92 -17.87
N LYS A 282 -17.61 -20.12 -17.24
CA LYS A 282 -17.06 -21.38 -17.77
C LYS A 282 -15.55 -21.32 -18.05
N VAL A 283 -14.87 -20.35 -17.49
CA VAL A 283 -13.40 -20.17 -17.53
C VAL A 283 -12.92 -19.74 -16.16
N PRO A 284 -11.65 -20.02 -15.78
CA PRO A 284 -11.11 -19.58 -14.51
C PRO A 284 -11.21 -18.05 -14.35
N ALA A 285 -11.52 -17.59 -13.14
CA ALA A 285 -11.70 -16.16 -12.88
C ALA A 285 -10.42 -15.34 -13.17
N ASP A 286 -9.26 -15.89 -12.94
CA ASP A 286 -7.97 -15.27 -13.21
C ASP A 286 -7.62 -15.17 -14.71
N SER A 287 -8.34 -15.90 -15.58
CA SER A 287 -8.16 -15.82 -17.03
C SER A 287 -8.58 -14.47 -17.63
N PHE A 288 -9.42 -13.69 -16.93
CA PHE A 288 -9.91 -12.41 -17.44
C PHE A 288 -8.82 -11.34 -17.55
N VAL A 289 -7.80 -11.39 -16.69
CA VAL A 289 -6.62 -10.52 -16.85
C VAL A 289 -5.76 -10.92 -18.06
N ASN A 290 -5.85 -12.17 -18.52
CA ASN A 290 -5.10 -12.68 -19.68
C ASN A 290 -5.76 -12.36 -21.03
N ILE A 291 -6.94 -11.73 -21.03
CA ILE A 291 -7.52 -11.15 -22.24
C ILE A 291 -6.62 -10.04 -22.79
N PHE A 292 -6.00 -9.28 -21.90
CA PHE A 292 -5.05 -8.23 -22.26
C PHE A 292 -3.71 -8.83 -22.72
N THR A 293 -3.09 -8.25 -23.73
CA THR A 293 -1.73 -8.61 -24.13
C THR A 293 -0.73 -8.12 -23.07
N THR A 294 0.49 -8.63 -23.13
CA THR A 294 1.56 -8.16 -22.25
C THR A 294 1.84 -6.68 -22.45
N GLU A 295 1.86 -6.23 -23.70
CA GLU A 295 2.09 -4.83 -24.09
C GLU A 295 0.98 -3.92 -23.55
N GLU A 296 -0.29 -4.34 -23.67
CA GLU A 296 -1.43 -3.60 -23.10
C GLU A 296 -1.30 -3.43 -21.59
N LYS A 297 -0.95 -4.52 -20.87
CA LYS A 297 -0.76 -4.49 -19.42
C LYS A 297 0.37 -3.53 -19.02
N ILE A 298 1.52 -3.63 -19.69
CA ILE A 298 2.70 -2.81 -19.36
C ILE A 298 2.45 -1.34 -19.70
N ALA A 299 1.91 -1.02 -20.87
CA ALA A 299 1.63 0.36 -21.26
C ALA A 299 0.65 1.05 -20.30
N ARG A 300 -0.45 0.35 -19.96
CA ARG A 300 -1.43 0.88 -19.01
C ARG A 300 -0.84 1.07 -17.62
N TRP A 301 -0.08 0.08 -17.13
CA TRP A 301 0.56 0.20 -15.82
C TRP A 301 1.57 1.36 -15.79
N LYS A 302 2.42 1.53 -16.81
CA LYS A 302 3.37 2.66 -16.86
C LYS A 302 2.65 4.01 -16.74
N ALA A 303 1.51 4.17 -17.41
CA ALA A 303 0.71 5.39 -17.32
C ALA A 303 0.13 5.58 -15.90
N GLN A 304 -0.40 4.52 -15.27
CA GLN A 304 -0.92 4.56 -13.91
C GLN A 304 0.19 4.85 -12.88
N ASN A 305 1.35 4.21 -13.03
CA ASN A 305 2.52 4.42 -12.18
C ASN A 305 2.98 5.88 -12.23
N ALA A 306 3.05 6.47 -13.42
CA ALA A 306 3.41 7.87 -13.60
C ALA A 306 2.36 8.83 -13.00
N TRP A 307 1.09 8.47 -13.04
CA TRP A 307 0.01 9.23 -12.41
C TRP A 307 0.19 9.29 -10.89
N TRP A 308 0.42 8.14 -10.22
CA TRP A 308 0.70 8.07 -8.78
C TRP A 308 1.93 8.89 -8.41
N TYR A 309 3.01 8.72 -9.16
CA TYR A 309 4.26 9.46 -8.94
C TYR A 309 4.08 10.97 -9.06
N SER A 310 3.31 11.42 -10.05
CA SER A 310 3.08 12.85 -10.31
C SER A 310 2.20 13.50 -9.23
N LEU A 311 1.24 12.78 -8.66
CA LEU A 311 0.33 13.35 -7.65
C LEU A 311 0.87 13.31 -6.22
N GLU A 312 1.49 12.20 -5.84
CA GLU A 312 1.79 11.87 -4.45
C GLU A 312 3.27 11.55 -4.20
N GLY A 313 4.07 11.44 -5.26
CA GLY A 313 5.49 11.15 -5.19
C GLY A 313 6.38 12.38 -5.14
N THR A 314 7.69 12.17 -5.37
CA THR A 314 8.74 13.19 -5.34
C THR A 314 9.14 13.71 -6.71
N SER A 315 8.22 13.68 -7.67
CA SER A 315 8.49 14.09 -9.06
C SER A 315 9.11 15.50 -9.13
N PRO A 316 10.28 15.69 -9.76
CA PRO A 316 10.88 16.99 -9.94
C PRO A 316 10.11 17.89 -10.91
N LEU A 317 9.16 17.32 -11.67
CA LEU A 317 8.26 18.07 -12.55
C LEU A 317 7.17 18.80 -11.75
N ILE A 318 7.06 18.49 -10.46
CA ILE A 318 6.08 19.08 -9.56
C ILE A 318 6.71 20.25 -8.80
N ASN A 319 6.34 21.47 -9.15
CA ASN A 319 6.77 22.67 -8.44
C ASN A 319 5.95 22.96 -7.16
N SER A 320 5.14 22.03 -6.71
CA SER A 320 4.29 22.23 -5.53
C SER A 320 4.34 21.01 -4.61
N PRO A 321 4.58 21.22 -3.33
CA PRO A 321 4.55 20.15 -2.33
C PRO A 321 3.12 19.72 -1.98
N ASN A 322 2.13 19.98 -2.84
CA ASN A 322 0.71 19.87 -2.50
C ASN A 322 0.35 18.46 -1.99
N GLY A 323 0.76 17.39 -2.70
CA GLY A 323 0.56 16.02 -2.25
C GLY A 323 1.30 15.72 -0.94
N LEU A 324 2.55 16.14 -0.82
CA LEU A 324 3.37 15.91 0.37
C LEU A 324 2.87 16.68 1.60
N ASN A 325 2.25 17.84 1.40
CA ASN A 325 1.69 18.62 2.52
C ASN A 325 0.58 17.89 3.26
N PHE A 326 -0.18 17.00 2.58
CA PHE A 326 -1.18 16.18 3.25
C PHE A 326 -0.59 15.15 4.20
N ALA A 327 0.69 14.78 4.05
CA ALA A 327 1.36 13.85 4.96
C ALA A 327 1.90 14.52 6.23
N LYS A 328 2.04 15.86 6.27
CA LYS A 328 2.60 16.59 7.41
C LYS A 328 1.89 16.30 8.74
N PRO A 329 0.55 16.32 8.84
CA PRO A 329 -0.12 16.00 10.10
C PRO A 329 0.13 14.56 10.57
N THR A 330 0.24 13.62 9.63
CA THR A 330 0.56 12.22 9.96
C THR A 330 1.97 12.10 10.50
N LEU A 331 2.96 12.73 9.86
CA LEU A 331 4.34 12.75 10.34
C LEU A 331 4.45 13.44 11.70
N GLN A 332 3.78 14.59 11.90
CA GLN A 332 3.74 15.27 13.19
C GLN A 332 3.21 14.36 14.29
N ASN A 333 2.09 13.67 14.06
CA ASN A 333 1.53 12.72 15.02
C ASN A 333 2.47 11.53 15.29
N ILE A 334 3.21 11.04 14.28
CA ILE A 334 4.22 9.99 14.49
C ILE A 334 5.32 10.47 15.44
N LEU A 335 5.82 11.69 15.26
CA LEU A 335 6.86 12.26 16.11
C LEU A 335 6.37 12.48 17.55
N ASP A 336 5.17 13.04 17.71
CA ASP A 336 4.59 13.35 19.04
C ASP A 336 4.28 12.08 19.83
N GLU A 337 3.70 11.06 19.21
CA GLU A 337 3.43 9.77 19.88
C GLU A 337 4.73 9.02 20.22
N ALA A 338 5.78 9.13 19.40
CA ALA A 338 7.08 8.55 19.70
C ALA A 338 7.73 9.25 20.89
N ASP A 339 7.73 10.59 20.91
CA ASP A 339 8.23 11.36 22.05
C ASP A 339 7.45 11.05 23.35
N ALA A 340 6.12 10.91 23.25
CA ALA A 340 5.26 10.52 24.38
C ALA A 340 5.59 9.11 24.90
N ALA A 341 5.81 8.14 23.98
CA ALA A 341 6.18 6.77 24.34
C ALA A 341 7.55 6.71 25.02
N ILE A 342 8.52 7.51 24.55
CA ILE A 342 9.86 7.62 25.16
C ILE A 342 9.79 8.28 26.55
N ALA A 343 8.98 9.34 26.69
CA ALA A 343 8.81 10.07 27.94
C ALA A 343 8.01 9.31 29.00
N ALA A 344 7.13 8.40 28.58
CA ALA A 344 6.36 7.52 29.47
C ALA A 344 7.24 6.48 30.18
N ASP A 345 8.51 6.88 30.48
CA ASP A 345 9.45 6.02 31.17
C ASP A 345 8.86 5.56 32.50
N THR A 346 9.12 4.37 32.77
CA THR A 346 8.77 3.42 33.80
C THR A 346 8.86 3.92 35.26
N THR A 347 9.32 5.15 35.49
CA THR A 347 9.50 5.72 36.84
C THR A 347 8.24 6.28 37.48
N ARG A 348 7.16 6.50 36.72
CA ARG A 348 5.95 7.19 37.21
C ARG A 348 4.70 6.32 37.43
N GLY A 349 4.83 4.99 37.36
CA GLY A 349 3.71 4.09 37.66
C GLY A 349 2.70 3.93 36.52
N SER A 350 2.90 4.56 35.36
CA SER A 350 2.05 4.40 34.17
C SER A 350 2.52 3.21 33.35
N ALA A 351 1.59 2.46 32.75
CA ALA A 351 1.90 1.40 31.80
C ALA A 351 2.53 2.04 30.55
N PRO A 352 3.70 1.57 30.09
CA PRO A 352 4.31 2.08 28.86
C PRO A 352 3.49 1.73 27.63
N ILE A 353 3.64 2.51 26.57
CA ILE A 353 3.03 2.25 25.27
C ILE A 353 4.00 1.33 24.49
N ALA A 354 3.53 0.14 24.10
CA ALA A 354 4.29 -0.78 23.26
C ALA A 354 4.29 -0.36 21.79
N ALA A 355 3.12 0.07 21.30
CA ALA A 355 2.99 0.47 19.92
C ALA A 355 1.89 1.52 19.73
N THR A 356 2.07 2.39 18.75
CA THR A 356 1.03 3.24 18.17
C THR A 356 0.84 2.82 16.72
N LEU A 357 -0.30 2.18 16.44
CA LEU A 357 -0.64 1.62 15.15
C LEU A 357 -1.66 2.53 14.44
N ARG A 358 -1.49 2.73 13.13
CA ARG A 358 -2.40 3.54 12.31
C ARG A 358 -2.81 2.74 11.10
N PHE A 359 -4.12 2.74 10.78
CA PHE A 359 -4.70 2.01 9.66
C PHE A 359 -5.47 2.98 8.76
N GLY A 360 -4.93 3.23 7.58
CA GLY A 360 -5.43 4.24 6.64
C GLY A 360 -5.39 3.76 5.18
N HIS A 361 -4.93 4.63 4.32
CA HIS A 361 -5.04 4.51 2.87
C HIS A 361 -3.68 4.69 2.17
N ASP A 362 -3.60 4.24 0.90
CA ASP A 362 -2.48 4.49 0.00
C ASP A 362 -2.19 5.99 -0.17
N ALA A 363 -3.24 6.81 -0.41
CA ALA A 363 -3.16 8.26 -0.55
C ALA A 363 -2.64 9.01 0.70
N ALA A 364 -2.44 8.33 1.82
CA ALA A 364 -1.77 8.89 2.99
C ALA A 364 -0.38 8.27 3.19
N LEU A 365 -0.23 6.97 2.88
CA LEU A 365 1.03 6.26 3.08
C LEU A 365 2.08 6.65 2.04
N LEU A 366 1.70 6.80 0.76
CA LEU A 366 2.63 7.18 -0.30
C LEU A 366 3.24 8.56 -0.07
N PRO A 367 2.44 9.64 0.12
CA PRO A 367 3.04 10.95 0.39
C PRO A 367 3.79 11.00 1.73
N LEU A 368 3.42 10.17 2.71
CA LEU A 368 4.19 10.04 3.96
C LEU A 368 5.58 9.44 3.70
N ALA A 369 5.67 8.36 2.93
CA ALA A 369 6.94 7.72 2.58
C ALA A 369 7.83 8.67 1.76
N ALA A 370 7.24 9.42 0.82
CA ALA A 370 7.91 10.42 0.02
C ALA A 370 8.38 11.62 0.87
N LEU A 371 7.54 12.17 1.76
CA LEU A 371 7.88 13.25 2.68
C LEU A 371 9.02 12.84 3.63
N MET A 372 9.00 11.60 4.11
CA MET A 372 10.04 11.05 4.98
C MET A 372 11.32 10.69 4.22
N GLN A 373 11.37 10.89 2.91
CA GLN A 373 12.51 10.59 2.04
C GLN A 373 12.97 9.13 2.14
N LEU A 374 12.01 8.20 2.29
CA LEU A 374 12.33 6.78 2.31
C LEU A 374 12.82 6.33 0.92
N PRO A 375 13.93 5.58 0.82
CA PRO A 375 14.54 5.20 -0.46
C PRO A 375 13.57 4.59 -1.46
N ILE A 376 12.63 3.78 -0.98
CA ILE A 376 11.61 3.14 -1.82
C ILE A 376 10.69 4.15 -2.55
N ALA A 377 10.49 5.34 -1.99
CA ALA A 377 9.56 6.35 -2.51
C ALA A 377 10.23 7.65 -2.96
N ASN A 378 11.56 7.79 -2.77
CA ASN A 378 12.28 9.06 -2.94
C ASN A 378 13.06 9.18 -4.27
N ALA A 379 12.73 8.38 -5.29
CA ALA A 379 13.37 8.55 -6.59
C ALA A 379 12.92 9.86 -7.25
N LYS A 380 13.89 10.58 -7.84
CA LYS A 380 13.65 11.84 -8.56
C LYS A 380 13.87 11.61 -10.05
N VAL A 381 12.78 11.37 -10.78
CA VAL A 381 12.80 11.03 -12.21
C VAL A 381 12.07 12.10 -13.00
N SER A 382 12.76 12.78 -13.92
CA SER A 382 12.16 13.78 -14.80
C SER A 382 11.64 13.20 -16.13
N ASP A 383 12.23 12.09 -16.61
CA ASP A 383 11.75 11.37 -17.78
C ASP A 383 10.79 10.24 -17.35
N LEU A 384 9.49 10.52 -17.38
CA LEU A 384 8.48 9.57 -16.93
C LEU A 384 8.41 8.29 -17.79
N SER A 385 8.97 8.28 -18.99
CA SER A 385 9.05 7.06 -19.82
C SER A 385 9.99 6.01 -19.19
N LYS A 386 10.94 6.44 -18.37
CA LYS A 386 11.90 5.62 -17.61
C LYS A 386 11.58 5.49 -16.13
N LEU A 387 10.47 6.05 -15.69
CA LEU A 387 10.08 6.06 -14.28
C LEU A 387 10.09 4.65 -13.66
N HIS A 388 9.54 3.69 -14.39
CA HIS A 388 9.41 2.29 -13.95
C HIS A 388 10.73 1.61 -13.60
N GLU A 389 11.85 2.13 -14.09
CA GLU A 389 13.18 1.61 -13.77
C GLU A 389 13.61 1.95 -12.32
N GLN A 390 13.02 2.99 -11.69
CA GLN A 390 13.46 3.49 -10.40
C GLN A 390 12.34 3.60 -9.38
N TRP A 391 11.08 3.73 -9.80
CA TRP A 391 9.94 3.96 -8.94
C TRP A 391 8.73 3.16 -9.39
N ASN A 392 8.12 2.41 -8.48
CA ASN A 392 7.03 1.48 -8.79
C ASN A 392 5.97 1.54 -7.70
N ASP A 393 4.76 1.94 -8.06
CA ASP A 393 3.62 2.02 -7.17
C ASP A 393 3.28 0.68 -6.50
N PHE A 394 3.36 -0.43 -7.23
CA PHE A 394 3.09 -1.77 -6.70
C PHE A 394 4.09 -2.22 -5.63
N ARG A 395 5.31 -1.65 -5.57
CA ARG A 395 6.29 -1.89 -4.51
C ARG A 395 6.04 -1.00 -3.30
N ILE A 396 5.54 0.21 -3.55
CA ILE A 396 5.37 1.23 -2.50
C ILE A 396 4.03 1.07 -1.82
N ILE A 397 2.95 0.97 -2.60
CA ILE A 397 1.59 0.94 -2.08
C ILE A 397 0.79 -0.32 -2.48
N PRO A 398 1.33 -1.55 -2.40
CA PRO A 398 0.48 -2.72 -2.53
C PRO A 398 -0.62 -2.72 -1.46
N MET A 399 -1.60 -3.61 -1.54
CA MET A 399 -2.57 -3.80 -0.46
C MET A 399 -1.85 -4.12 0.85
N ALA A 400 -2.34 -3.61 1.98
CA ALA A 400 -1.73 -3.72 3.32
C ALA A 400 -0.28 -3.20 3.44
N ALA A 401 0.21 -2.40 2.47
CA ALA A 401 1.51 -1.74 2.57
C ALA A 401 1.66 -1.02 3.91
N ASN A 402 2.86 -1.03 4.49
CA ASN A 402 3.06 -0.47 5.81
C ASN A 402 4.46 0.09 6.04
N LEU A 403 4.50 1.13 6.87
CA LEU A 403 5.69 1.72 7.47
C LEU A 403 5.75 1.32 8.95
N GLN A 404 6.91 0.88 9.41
CA GLN A 404 7.19 0.62 10.82
C GLN A 404 8.46 1.36 11.24
N MET A 405 8.39 2.12 12.31
CA MET A 405 9.55 2.69 12.99
C MET A 405 9.72 1.95 14.31
N VAL A 406 10.80 1.19 14.42
CA VAL A 406 11.11 0.39 15.61
C VAL A 406 12.15 1.11 16.45
N PHE A 407 11.82 1.38 17.71
CA PHE A 407 12.64 2.14 18.65
C PHE A 407 13.37 1.22 19.60
N TYR A 408 14.64 1.53 19.84
CA TYR A 408 15.52 0.73 20.69
C TYR A 408 16.11 1.58 21.80
N LYS A 409 16.19 1.00 23.01
CA LYS A 409 16.82 1.64 24.17
C LYS A 409 17.90 0.78 24.79
N ALA A 410 18.89 1.45 25.40
CA ALA A 410 19.91 0.84 26.26
C ALA A 410 20.16 1.77 27.45
N PRO A 411 20.59 1.25 28.63
CA PRO A 411 20.87 2.08 29.80
C PRO A 411 21.91 3.16 29.50
N LYS A 412 21.56 4.40 29.81
CA LYS A 412 22.46 5.58 29.65
C LYS A 412 22.98 5.81 28.22
N LYS A 413 22.31 5.30 27.20
CA LYS A 413 22.62 5.53 25.79
C LYS A 413 21.48 6.24 25.08
N PRO A 414 21.75 6.97 23.99
CA PRO A 414 20.72 7.58 23.17
C PRO A 414 19.72 6.54 22.62
N ILE A 415 18.48 6.96 22.42
CA ILE A 415 17.46 6.11 21.75
C ILE A 415 17.84 5.96 20.28
N LEU A 416 17.70 4.74 19.76
CA LEU A 416 17.85 4.45 18.34
C LEU A 416 16.48 4.16 17.70
N VAL A 417 16.38 4.46 16.40
CA VAL A 417 15.22 4.11 15.58
C VAL A 417 15.70 3.40 14.30
N LYS A 418 14.93 2.43 13.85
CA LYS A 418 15.07 1.72 12.57
C LYS A 418 13.79 1.86 11.77
N PHE A 419 13.93 2.05 10.46
CA PHE A 419 12.80 2.14 9.54
C PHE A 419 12.61 0.83 8.78
N LEU A 420 11.38 0.35 8.71
CA LEU A 420 10.96 -0.75 7.86
C LEU A 420 9.82 -0.25 6.97
N TYR A 421 9.88 -0.58 5.70
CA TYR A 421 8.77 -0.38 4.78
C TYR A 421 8.41 -1.69 4.11
N ASN A 422 7.14 -2.07 4.16
CA ASN A 422 6.70 -3.42 3.80
C ASN A 422 7.56 -4.50 4.47
N GLU A 423 7.92 -4.26 5.75
CA GLU A 423 8.74 -5.12 6.60
C GLU A 423 10.21 -5.26 6.16
N ILE A 424 10.68 -4.45 5.19
CA ILE A 424 12.07 -4.44 4.70
C ILE A 424 12.79 -3.21 5.25
N GLU A 425 14.04 -3.37 5.71
CA GLU A 425 14.86 -2.27 6.24
C GLU A 425 15.02 -1.15 5.20
N GLN A 426 14.81 0.09 5.65
CA GLN A 426 15.03 1.30 4.88
C GLN A 426 16.15 2.11 5.50
N MET A 427 16.95 2.74 4.65
CA MET A 427 18.00 3.66 5.08
C MET A 427 17.76 5.02 4.42
N PRO A 428 16.84 5.84 4.97
CA PRO A 428 16.61 7.18 4.46
C PRO A 428 17.91 7.99 4.50
N GLY A 429 18.17 8.72 3.43
CA GLY A 429 19.29 9.66 3.34
C GLY A 429 18.97 10.91 4.14
N ILE A 430 19.03 10.80 5.47
CA ILE A 430 18.85 11.93 6.37
C ILE A 430 20.19 12.67 6.45
N GLU A 431 20.45 13.57 5.53
CA GLU A 431 21.54 14.53 5.60
C GLU A 431 21.01 15.76 6.34
N LEU A 432 21.49 15.96 7.57
CA LEU A 432 21.23 17.17 8.32
C LEU A 432 22.19 18.28 7.88
N GLU A 433 21.80 19.05 6.89
CA GLU A 433 22.27 20.43 6.78
C GLU A 433 21.48 21.27 7.80
N LEU A 434 21.93 21.26 9.05
CA LEU A 434 21.42 22.20 10.02
C LEU A 434 21.89 23.62 9.62
N PRO A 435 21.03 24.65 9.72
CA PRO A 435 21.39 26.03 9.40
C PRO A 435 22.36 26.67 10.41
N ASN A 436 23.05 25.90 11.22
CA ASN A 436 24.04 26.33 12.19
C ASN A 436 25.45 26.01 11.66
N PRO A 437 26.26 27.01 11.30
CA PRO A 437 27.61 26.81 10.78
C PRO A 437 28.59 26.12 11.76
N GLU A 438 28.21 25.93 13.02
CA GLU A 438 29.02 25.23 14.03
C GLU A 438 28.77 23.70 14.06
N HIS A 439 27.73 23.22 13.38
CA HIS A 439 27.47 21.79 13.26
C HIS A 439 27.68 21.35 11.80
N ASN A 440 28.90 20.90 11.52
CA ASN A 440 29.20 20.15 10.30
C ASN A 440 28.18 19.02 10.14
N ALA A 441 27.78 18.75 8.89
CA ALA A 441 26.85 17.69 8.51
C ALA A 441 27.00 16.47 9.44
N VAL A 442 26.02 16.24 10.31
CA VAL A 442 26.05 15.11 11.22
C VAL A 442 25.83 13.87 10.35
N LYS A 443 26.91 13.17 10.03
CA LYS A 443 26.84 11.83 9.44
C LYS A 443 26.06 10.98 10.42
N ILE A 444 24.81 10.71 10.06
CA ILE A 444 23.95 9.86 10.88
C ILE A 444 24.61 8.50 11.02
N ALA A 445 24.77 8.11 12.25
CA ALA A 445 25.45 6.92 12.66
C ALA A 445 24.93 5.69 11.91
N HIS A 446 25.88 5.01 11.25
CA HIS A 446 25.80 3.60 10.91
C HIS A 446 24.39 3.03 10.72
N GLY A 447 23.73 3.38 9.59
CA GLY A 447 22.45 2.76 9.23
C GLY A 447 22.48 1.23 9.34
N PRO A 448 21.37 0.54 9.56
CA PRO A 448 19.99 1.07 9.55
C PRO A 448 19.48 1.61 10.91
N TYR A 449 20.35 1.84 11.89
CA TYR A 449 20.02 2.39 13.21
C TYR A 449 20.43 3.86 13.28
N TYR A 450 19.45 4.75 13.53
CA TYR A 450 19.63 6.19 13.60
C TYR A 450 19.42 6.69 15.03
N TYR A 451 20.13 7.73 15.46
CA TYR A 451 19.80 8.43 16.72
C TYR A 451 18.45 9.12 16.58
N TRP A 452 17.53 8.83 17.50
CA TRP A 452 16.19 9.41 17.46
C TRP A 452 16.18 10.94 17.49
N ASN A 453 17.05 11.56 18.30
CA ASN A 453 17.11 13.01 18.38
C ASN A 453 17.40 13.63 17.00
N ASP A 454 18.35 13.08 16.26
CA ASP A 454 18.73 13.59 14.94
C ASP A 454 17.57 13.41 13.94
N VAL A 455 16.96 12.23 13.93
CA VAL A 455 15.77 11.94 13.09
C VAL A 455 14.63 12.89 13.42
N ARG A 456 14.36 13.09 14.70
CA ARG A 456 13.30 13.98 15.17
C ARG A 456 13.53 15.43 14.75
N GLU A 457 14.75 15.93 14.92
CA GLU A 457 15.14 17.30 14.52
C GLU A 457 15.02 17.49 13.01
N PHE A 458 15.50 16.54 12.22
CA PHE A 458 15.38 16.55 10.77
C PHE A 458 13.91 16.64 10.34
N TYR A 459 13.07 15.74 10.83
CA TYR A 459 11.65 15.74 10.43
C TYR A 459 10.89 16.95 10.96
N ARG A 460 11.21 17.47 12.16
CA ARG A 460 10.62 18.72 12.64
C ARG A 460 11.04 19.93 11.81
N ALA A 461 12.30 19.99 11.38
CA ALA A 461 12.78 21.02 10.46
C ALA A 461 12.05 20.93 9.10
N LEU A 462 11.86 19.70 8.58
CA LEU A 462 11.13 19.45 7.34
C LEU A 462 9.65 19.89 7.43
N LEU A 463 8.99 19.65 8.57
CA LEU A 463 7.61 20.09 8.80
C LEU A 463 7.46 21.62 8.82
N ASN A 464 8.48 22.33 9.31
CA ASN A 464 8.48 23.79 9.47
C ASN A 464 9.01 24.54 8.23
N ASN A 465 9.74 23.88 7.34
CA ASN A 465 10.39 24.51 6.19
C ASN A 465 9.84 23.97 4.87
N GLU A 466 8.98 24.75 4.21
CA GLU A 466 8.44 24.37 2.90
C GLU A 466 9.52 24.26 1.80
N LYS A 467 10.65 24.97 1.94
CA LYS A 467 11.76 24.91 0.99
C LYS A 467 12.57 23.59 1.14
N ALA A 468 12.63 23.00 2.32
CA ALA A 468 13.33 21.73 2.55
C ALA A 468 12.67 20.53 1.87
N ILE A 469 11.38 20.67 1.50
CA ILE A 469 10.62 19.63 0.77
C ILE A 469 10.94 19.67 -0.74
N ARG A 470 11.60 20.74 -1.22
CA ARG A 470 11.81 21.01 -2.66
C ARG A 470 13.14 20.51 -3.22
N HIS A 471 14.02 19.90 -2.40
CA HIS A 471 15.36 19.52 -2.83
C HIS A 471 15.61 18.01 -2.81
#